data_3d84829470639652844c7737eb257b15
#
_entry.id   3d84829470639652844c7737eb257b15
#
_cell.length_a   1.000
_cell.length_b   1.000
_cell.length_c   1.000
_cell.angle_alpha   90.00
_cell.angle_beta   90.00
_cell.angle_gamma   90.00
#
_symmetry.space_group_name_H-M   'P 1'
#
loop_
_entity.id
_entity.type
_entity.pdbx_description
1 polymer ?
#
loop_
_entity_poly.entity_id
_entity_poly.type
_entity_poly.pdbx_seq_one_letter_code
_entity_poly.pdbx_strand_id
1 'polypeptide(L)'
;FLADNQFKGDTYVGEFRNGKKYGQGTRTFADGDKYVGEWRDDELHGQGTYTFADGEKYVGEFRDNLPNGQGTYTYASGHKFAGEYRDGERNGHFTVTYPDGAKFVGEYRDDEKNGQGTYTYANGDKYVGEWGDDKQHGQGTYTLADGRKYVGEFRNGSFNGQGTLTFGPSSQFAG
;
A
#
# COMPACT_ATOMS: atom_id res chain seq x y z
N PHE A 1 -33.00 24.62 10.91
CA PHE A 1 -32.79 24.83 9.47
C PHE A 1 -31.31 25.00 9.15
N LEU A 2 -30.50 23.96 9.37
CA LEU A 2 -29.12 23.90 8.88
C LEU A 2 -28.95 22.51 8.31
N ALA A 3 -28.43 22.42 7.08
CA ALA A 3 -27.87 21.21 6.48
C ALA A 3 -28.70 20.40 5.47
N ASP A 4 -29.44 21.02 4.58
CA ASP A 4 -30.01 20.29 3.43
C ASP A 4 -29.15 20.35 2.15
N ASN A 5 -28.02 21.07 2.16
CA ASN A 5 -27.17 21.18 0.96
C ASN A 5 -25.95 20.22 0.95
N GLN A 6 -25.60 19.64 2.08
CA GLN A 6 -24.39 18.81 2.18
C GLN A 6 -24.57 17.39 1.62
N PHE A 7 -25.83 16.93 1.44
CA PHE A 7 -26.16 15.59 0.93
C PHE A 7 -26.98 15.61 -0.35
N LYS A 8 -27.09 16.76 -1.01
CA LYS A 8 -27.84 16.86 -2.26
C LYS A 8 -27.10 16.10 -3.37
N GLY A 9 -27.69 14.99 -3.81
CA GLY A 9 -27.11 14.07 -4.77
C GLY A 9 -26.60 12.77 -4.17
N ASP A 10 -26.46 12.69 -2.85
CA ASP A 10 -26.11 11.44 -2.17
C ASP A 10 -27.29 10.47 -2.23
N THR A 11 -27.00 9.21 -2.48
CA THR A 11 -27.98 8.12 -2.39
C THR A 11 -27.45 7.00 -1.52
N TYR A 12 -28.35 6.38 -0.75
CA TYR A 12 -28.03 5.17 0.00
C TYR A 12 -29.10 4.10 -0.25
N VAL A 13 -28.65 2.90 -0.55
CA VAL A 13 -29.49 1.70 -0.69
C VAL A 13 -28.91 0.62 0.18
N GLY A 14 -29.62 0.21 1.21
CA GLY A 14 -29.13 -0.78 2.16
C GLY A 14 -29.99 -0.92 3.40
N GLU A 15 -29.43 -1.55 4.39
CA GLU A 15 -30.08 -1.85 5.66
C GLU A 15 -30.04 -0.66 6.63
N PHE A 16 -31.10 -0.54 7.42
CA PHE A 16 -31.20 0.45 8.51
C PHE A 16 -31.52 -0.25 9.82
N ARG A 17 -30.97 0.29 10.89
CA ARG A 17 -31.28 -0.10 12.25
C ARG A 17 -31.43 1.15 13.11
N ASN A 18 -32.57 1.29 13.77
CA ASN A 18 -32.88 2.47 14.60
C ASN A 18 -32.66 3.80 13.87
N GLY A 19 -33.00 3.88 12.57
CA GLY A 19 -32.86 5.07 11.73
C GLY A 19 -31.45 5.37 11.23
N LYS A 20 -30.46 4.52 11.55
CA LYS A 20 -29.08 4.64 11.09
C LYS A 20 -28.75 3.55 10.06
N LYS A 21 -27.81 3.84 9.13
CA LYS A 21 -27.26 2.84 8.23
C LYS A 21 -26.60 1.73 9.04
N TYR A 22 -26.93 0.50 8.70
CA TYR A 22 -26.45 -0.68 9.40
C TYR A 22 -26.43 -1.89 8.44
N GLY A 23 -25.54 -2.89 8.68
CA GLY A 23 -25.49 -4.06 7.84
C GLY A 23 -24.94 -3.74 6.45
N GLN A 24 -25.45 -4.40 5.41
CA GLN A 24 -24.98 -4.21 4.04
C GLN A 24 -25.65 -3.01 3.36
N GLY A 25 -24.86 -2.21 2.66
CA GLY A 25 -25.40 -1.08 1.91
C GLY A 25 -24.44 -0.47 0.91
N THR A 26 -25.03 0.25 -0.03
CA THR A 26 -24.31 1.03 -1.07
C THR A 26 -24.64 2.50 -0.88
N ARG A 27 -23.60 3.34 -0.77
CA ARG A 27 -23.75 4.79 -0.85
C ARG A 27 -23.03 5.30 -2.10
N THR A 28 -23.70 6.15 -2.85
CA THR A 28 -23.10 6.96 -3.90
C THR A 28 -23.11 8.40 -3.42
N PHE A 29 -21.94 9.00 -3.37
CA PHE A 29 -21.73 10.37 -2.90
C PHE A 29 -21.95 11.37 -4.04
N ALA A 30 -22.28 12.60 -3.70
CA ALA A 30 -22.55 13.66 -4.68
C ALA A 30 -21.35 14.01 -5.55
N ASP A 31 -20.12 13.78 -5.07
CA ASP A 31 -18.86 13.99 -5.79
C ASP A 31 -18.51 12.85 -6.76
N GLY A 32 -19.27 11.75 -6.74
CA GLY A 32 -19.06 10.59 -7.60
C GLY A 32 -18.38 9.41 -6.93
N ASP A 33 -17.93 9.56 -5.69
CA ASP A 33 -17.42 8.45 -4.90
C ASP A 33 -18.52 7.41 -4.63
N LYS A 34 -18.11 6.18 -4.38
CA LYS A 34 -19.04 5.10 -4.06
C LYS A 34 -18.47 4.15 -3.00
N TYR A 35 -19.29 3.84 -2.01
CA TYR A 35 -18.97 2.77 -1.06
C TYR A 35 -19.99 1.64 -1.14
N VAL A 36 -19.49 0.41 -1.14
CA VAL A 36 -20.27 -0.83 -1.07
C VAL A 36 -19.71 -1.70 0.02
N GLY A 37 -20.48 -1.98 1.06
CA GLY A 37 -19.97 -2.79 2.16
C GLY A 37 -20.81 -2.70 3.42
N GLU A 38 -20.14 -3.01 4.53
CA GLU A 38 -20.77 -3.03 5.84
C GLU A 38 -20.86 -1.64 6.44
N TRP A 39 -21.94 -1.40 7.15
CA TRP A 39 -22.25 -0.16 7.85
C TRP A 39 -22.55 -0.42 9.31
N ARG A 40 -22.15 0.47 10.16
CA ARG A 40 -22.50 0.46 11.57
C ARG A 40 -22.71 1.88 12.08
N ASP A 41 -23.91 2.16 12.59
CA ASP A 41 -24.28 3.47 13.17
C ASP A 41 -23.97 4.67 12.25
N ASP A 42 -24.27 4.55 10.93
CA ASP A 42 -23.99 5.52 9.86
C ASP A 42 -22.53 5.57 9.38
N GLU A 43 -21.63 4.77 9.95
CA GLU A 43 -20.20 4.74 9.60
C GLU A 43 -19.83 3.51 8.76
N LEU A 44 -18.82 3.67 7.92
CA LEU A 44 -18.18 2.57 7.18
C LEU A 44 -17.51 1.65 8.21
N HIS A 45 -17.85 0.38 8.12
CA HIS A 45 -17.38 -0.63 9.07
C HIS A 45 -17.19 -1.98 8.38
N GLY A 46 -16.42 -2.91 8.99
CA GLY A 46 -16.23 -4.23 8.44
C GLY A 46 -15.68 -4.25 7.02
N GLN A 47 -16.09 -5.22 6.23
CA GLN A 47 -15.60 -5.38 4.85
C GLN A 47 -16.34 -4.46 3.87
N GLY A 48 -15.57 -3.81 3.01
CA GLY A 48 -16.15 -2.93 2.01
C GLY A 48 -15.22 -2.59 0.86
N THR A 49 -15.82 -1.95 -0.14
CA THR A 49 -15.12 -1.37 -1.30
C THR A 49 -15.47 0.10 -1.39
N TYR A 50 -14.47 0.95 -1.30
CA TYR A 50 -14.58 2.38 -1.59
C TYR A 50 -13.96 2.65 -2.95
N THR A 51 -14.73 3.24 -3.84
CA THR A 51 -14.28 3.65 -5.19
C THR A 51 -14.39 5.15 -5.27
N PHE A 52 -13.27 5.80 -5.52
CA PHE A 52 -13.18 7.24 -5.73
C PHE A 52 -13.63 7.63 -7.14
N ALA A 53 -14.08 8.86 -7.31
CA ALA A 53 -14.56 9.37 -8.60
C ALA A 53 -13.48 9.34 -9.70
N ASP A 54 -12.20 9.43 -9.32
CA ASP A 54 -11.05 9.33 -10.24
C ASP A 54 -10.67 7.89 -10.61
N GLY A 55 -11.36 6.89 -10.05
CA GLY A 55 -11.16 5.47 -10.32
C GLY A 55 -10.21 4.77 -9.34
N GLU A 56 -9.64 5.49 -8.39
CA GLU A 56 -8.91 4.85 -7.28
C GLU A 56 -9.84 3.99 -6.44
N LYS A 57 -9.29 2.98 -5.77
CA LYS A 57 -10.12 2.04 -5.05
C LYS A 57 -9.40 1.48 -3.82
N TYR A 58 -10.14 1.41 -2.71
CA TYR A 58 -9.77 0.60 -1.56
C TYR A 58 -10.75 -0.57 -1.39
N VAL A 59 -10.20 -1.75 -1.16
CA VAL A 59 -10.96 -2.98 -0.84
C VAL A 59 -10.39 -3.57 0.43
N GLY A 60 -11.18 -3.67 1.48
CA GLY A 60 -10.69 -4.21 2.75
C GLY A 60 -11.55 -3.84 3.93
N GLU A 61 -10.92 -3.88 5.09
CA GLU A 61 -11.56 -3.59 6.36
C GLU A 61 -11.66 -2.10 6.63
N PHE A 62 -12.78 -1.70 7.19
CA PHE A 62 -13.07 -0.34 7.66
C PHE A 62 -13.45 -0.35 9.14
N ARG A 63 -13.08 0.70 9.82
CA ARG A 63 -13.55 1.04 11.15
C ARG A 63 -13.66 2.55 11.27
N ASP A 64 -14.79 3.02 11.78
CA ASP A 64 -15.05 4.43 12.04
C ASP A 64 -14.72 5.32 10.82
N ASN A 65 -15.20 4.89 9.61
CA ASN A 65 -15.01 5.53 8.30
C ASN A 65 -13.59 5.48 7.71
N LEU A 66 -12.63 4.81 8.36
CA LEU A 66 -11.24 4.73 7.90
C LEU A 66 -10.85 3.28 7.56
N PRO A 67 -9.97 3.09 6.56
CA PRO A 67 -9.26 1.83 6.38
C PRO A 67 -8.60 1.38 7.67
N ASN A 68 -8.91 0.17 8.13
CA ASN A 68 -8.39 -0.35 9.39
C ASN A 68 -8.41 -1.87 9.37
N GLY A 69 -7.25 -2.51 9.37
CA GLY A 69 -7.09 -3.93 9.16
C GLY A 69 -6.53 -4.25 7.78
N GLN A 70 -6.83 -5.43 7.26
CA GLN A 70 -6.31 -5.87 5.96
C GLN A 70 -7.06 -5.23 4.79
N GLY A 71 -6.31 -4.74 3.82
CA GLY A 71 -6.90 -4.15 2.64
C GLY A 71 -5.92 -3.95 1.49
N THR A 72 -6.47 -3.58 0.34
CA THR A 72 -5.71 -3.25 -0.86
C THR A 72 -6.19 -1.91 -1.41
N TYR A 73 -5.27 -0.95 -1.49
CA TYR A 73 -5.47 0.31 -2.19
C TYR A 73 -4.89 0.21 -3.61
N THR A 74 -5.68 0.58 -4.59
CA THR A 74 -5.26 0.65 -6.00
C THR A 74 -5.38 2.09 -6.47
N TYR A 75 -4.25 2.70 -6.82
CA TYR A 75 -4.18 4.05 -7.37
C TYR A 75 -4.57 4.08 -8.84
N ALA A 76 -5.02 5.22 -9.34
CA ALA A 76 -5.30 5.46 -10.75
C ALA A 76 -4.07 5.19 -11.65
N SER A 77 -2.86 5.42 -11.12
CA SER A 77 -1.58 5.10 -11.77
C SER A 77 -1.30 3.60 -11.91
N GLY A 78 -2.11 2.73 -11.28
CA GLY A 78 -1.94 1.27 -11.29
C GLY A 78 -1.08 0.72 -10.15
N HIS A 79 -0.53 1.57 -9.27
CA HIS A 79 0.13 1.11 -8.06
C HIS A 79 -0.88 0.41 -7.13
N LYS A 80 -0.47 -0.72 -6.55
CA LYS A 80 -1.30 -1.45 -5.58
C LYS A 80 -0.54 -1.63 -4.28
N PHE A 81 -1.21 -1.32 -3.18
CA PHE A 81 -0.71 -1.47 -1.82
C PHE A 81 -1.60 -2.43 -1.05
N ALA A 82 -1.15 -3.65 -0.86
CA ALA A 82 -1.88 -4.69 -0.13
C ALA A 82 -1.19 -4.96 1.21
N GLY A 83 -1.91 -4.77 2.31
CA GLY A 83 -1.35 -4.96 3.65
C GLY A 83 -2.25 -4.46 4.77
N GLU A 84 -1.62 -4.19 5.91
CA GLU A 84 -2.30 -3.78 7.13
C GLU A 84 -2.38 -2.26 7.24
N TYR A 85 -3.61 -1.75 7.33
CA TYR A 85 -3.91 -0.34 7.56
C TYR A 85 -4.29 -0.12 9.01
N ARG A 86 -3.93 1.04 9.56
CA ARG A 86 -4.35 1.51 10.87
C ARG A 86 -4.75 2.97 10.77
N ASP A 87 -6.00 3.25 11.11
CA ASP A 87 -6.58 4.59 11.08
C ASP A 87 -6.33 5.35 9.77
N GLY A 88 -6.40 4.62 8.65
CA GLY A 88 -6.21 5.12 7.30
C GLY A 88 -4.77 5.08 6.78
N GLU A 89 -3.78 4.86 7.63
CA GLU A 89 -2.35 4.85 7.28
C GLU A 89 -1.82 3.42 7.08
N ARG A 90 -0.81 3.28 6.24
CA ARG A 90 -0.08 2.00 6.06
C ARG A 90 0.81 1.76 7.27
N ASN A 91 0.52 0.70 8.00
CA ASN A 91 1.21 0.41 9.25
C ASN A 91 1.29 -1.10 9.47
N GLY A 92 2.44 -1.72 9.15
CA GLY A 92 2.62 -3.15 9.19
C GLY A 92 3.22 -3.71 7.91
N HIS A 93 2.94 -4.97 7.60
CA HIS A 93 3.46 -5.63 6.41
C HIS A 93 2.67 -5.29 5.16
N PHE A 94 3.39 -4.93 4.09
CA PHE A 94 2.81 -4.61 2.78
C PHE A 94 3.49 -5.37 1.65
N THR A 95 2.68 -5.73 0.66
CA THR A 95 3.10 -6.04 -0.70
C THR A 95 2.69 -4.88 -1.59
N VAL A 96 3.66 -4.22 -2.21
CA VAL A 96 3.43 -3.13 -3.16
C VAL A 96 3.82 -3.60 -4.55
N THR A 97 2.92 -3.43 -5.51
CA THR A 97 3.16 -3.73 -6.92
C THR A 97 3.12 -2.45 -7.73
N TYR A 98 4.13 -2.22 -8.52
CA TYR A 98 4.27 -1.05 -9.38
C TYR A 98 3.89 -1.40 -10.83
N PRO A 99 3.40 -0.43 -11.63
CA PRO A 99 2.98 -0.66 -13.01
C PRO A 99 4.09 -1.18 -13.95
N ASP A 100 5.35 -0.83 -13.65
CA ASP A 100 6.54 -1.28 -14.38
C ASP A 100 6.96 -2.72 -14.06
N GLY A 101 6.26 -3.40 -13.14
CA GLY A 101 6.55 -4.74 -12.66
C GLY A 101 7.48 -4.80 -11.46
N ALA A 102 7.98 -3.67 -10.97
CA ALA A 102 8.71 -3.65 -9.71
C ALA A 102 7.80 -4.05 -8.54
N LYS A 103 8.40 -4.54 -7.46
CA LYS A 103 7.67 -5.02 -6.29
C LYS A 103 8.43 -4.72 -5.01
N PHE A 104 7.71 -4.26 -3.99
CA PHE A 104 8.20 -4.18 -2.63
C PHE A 104 7.42 -5.14 -1.72
N VAL A 105 8.13 -5.84 -0.84
CA VAL A 105 7.53 -6.63 0.24
C VAL A 105 8.28 -6.29 1.52
N GLY A 106 7.60 -5.72 2.50
CA GLY A 106 8.25 -5.30 3.73
C GLY A 106 7.36 -4.49 4.65
N GLU A 107 7.99 -3.81 5.58
CA GLU A 107 7.32 -3.09 6.64
C GLU A 107 7.08 -1.62 6.26
N TYR A 108 5.93 -1.13 6.68
CA TYR A 108 5.53 0.27 6.66
C TYR A 108 5.24 0.75 8.08
N ARG A 109 5.58 1.99 8.33
CA ARG A 109 5.19 2.74 9.53
C ARG A 109 4.81 4.15 9.11
N ASP A 110 3.64 4.59 9.53
CA ASP A 110 3.14 5.94 9.26
C ASP A 110 3.29 6.32 7.78
N ASP A 111 2.81 5.42 6.89
CA ASP A 111 2.85 5.55 5.43
C ASP A 111 4.22 5.46 4.74
N GLU A 112 5.31 5.26 5.47
CA GLU A 112 6.66 5.15 4.93
C GLU A 112 7.24 3.74 5.08
N LYS A 113 8.08 3.30 4.12
CA LYS A 113 8.86 2.07 4.26
C LYS A 113 9.83 2.23 5.42
N ASN A 114 9.69 1.36 6.40
CA ASN A 114 10.48 1.41 7.62
C ASN A 114 10.64 0.00 8.18
N GLY A 115 11.87 -0.39 8.59
CA GLY A 115 12.14 -1.75 9.03
C GLY A 115 12.68 -2.64 7.92
N GLN A 116 12.35 -3.92 7.91
CA GLN A 116 12.88 -4.87 6.94
C GLN A 116 12.03 -4.90 5.66
N GLY A 117 12.69 -5.00 4.51
CA GLY A 117 11.98 -5.10 3.25
C GLY A 117 12.83 -5.59 2.08
N THR A 118 12.14 -6.11 1.09
CA THR A 118 12.70 -6.54 -0.19
C THR A 118 12.11 -5.70 -1.30
N TYR A 119 12.95 -5.05 -2.08
CA TYR A 119 12.57 -4.37 -3.31
C TYR A 119 13.14 -5.12 -4.51
N THR A 120 12.28 -5.53 -5.41
CA THR A 120 12.66 -6.12 -6.69
C THR A 120 12.37 -5.09 -7.78
N TYR A 121 13.39 -4.66 -8.47
CA TYR A 121 13.31 -3.68 -9.55
C TYR A 121 12.81 -4.31 -10.85
N ALA A 122 12.23 -3.51 -11.74
CA ALA A 122 11.72 -3.95 -13.02
C ALA A 122 12.83 -4.60 -13.92
N ASN A 123 14.09 -4.18 -13.76
CA ASN A 123 15.25 -4.73 -14.48
C ASN A 123 15.78 -6.04 -13.88
N GLY A 124 15.20 -6.52 -12.78
CA GLY A 124 15.60 -7.74 -12.09
C GLY A 124 16.62 -7.55 -10.96
N ASP A 125 17.10 -6.34 -10.73
CA ASP A 125 17.89 -6.03 -9.55
C ASP A 125 17.05 -6.23 -8.29
N LYS A 126 17.71 -6.46 -7.15
CA LYS A 126 17.03 -6.72 -5.89
C LYS A 126 17.79 -6.12 -4.71
N TYR A 127 17.06 -5.45 -3.83
CA TYR A 127 17.55 -5.05 -2.53
C TYR A 127 16.80 -5.82 -1.43
N VAL A 128 17.55 -6.32 -0.47
CA VAL A 128 17.03 -6.96 0.75
C VAL A 128 17.74 -6.34 1.94
N GLY A 129 17.03 -5.71 2.84
CA GLY A 129 17.63 -5.06 3.99
C GLY A 129 16.73 -4.08 4.72
N GLU A 130 17.38 -3.21 5.47
CA GLU A 130 16.71 -2.20 6.27
C GLU A 130 16.26 -1.00 5.43
N TRP A 131 15.15 -0.42 5.83
CA TRP A 131 14.53 0.77 5.26
C TRP A 131 14.30 1.80 6.36
N GLY A 132 14.47 3.06 6.04
CA GLY A 132 14.13 4.18 6.89
C GLY A 132 13.69 5.35 6.01
N ASP A 133 12.54 5.93 6.33
CA ASP A 133 11.96 7.08 5.63
C ASP A 133 11.94 6.86 4.10
N ASP A 134 11.34 5.72 3.66
CA ASP A 134 11.23 5.28 2.27
C ASP A 134 12.55 4.95 1.55
N LYS A 135 13.69 5.02 2.21
CA LYS A 135 15.02 4.81 1.62
C LYS A 135 15.71 3.58 2.21
N GLN A 136 16.56 2.97 1.40
CA GLN A 136 17.48 1.95 1.86
C GLN A 136 18.39 2.54 2.93
N HIS A 137 18.45 1.86 4.06
CA HIS A 137 19.20 2.32 5.24
C HIS A 137 19.81 1.11 5.97
N GLY A 138 20.78 1.34 6.88
CA GLY A 138 21.37 0.28 7.69
C GLY A 138 22.02 -0.84 6.88
N GLN A 139 21.87 -2.07 7.34
CA GLN A 139 22.45 -3.24 6.68
C GLN A 139 21.56 -3.77 5.57
N GLY A 140 22.18 -4.11 4.44
CA GLY A 140 21.43 -4.64 3.30
C GLY A 140 22.30 -5.38 2.28
N THR A 141 21.59 -6.04 1.38
CA THR A 141 22.17 -6.73 0.24
C THR A 141 21.53 -6.20 -1.03
N TYR A 142 22.34 -5.68 -1.92
CA TYR A 142 21.93 -5.31 -3.27
C TYR A 142 22.48 -6.33 -4.28
N THR A 143 21.61 -6.96 -5.03
CA THR A 143 21.96 -7.94 -6.05
C THR A 143 21.54 -7.40 -7.40
N LEU A 144 22.49 -7.28 -8.33
CA LEU A 144 22.20 -6.91 -9.72
C LEU A 144 21.67 -8.12 -10.49
N ALA A 145 20.93 -7.87 -11.55
CA ALA A 145 20.37 -8.91 -12.42
C ALA A 145 21.44 -9.83 -13.05
N ASP A 146 22.67 -9.33 -13.21
CA ASP A 146 23.83 -10.09 -13.71
C ASP A 146 24.54 -10.92 -12.64
N GLY A 147 24.03 -10.91 -11.40
CA GLY A 147 24.56 -11.70 -10.28
C GLY A 147 25.63 -11.01 -9.44
N ARG A 148 26.10 -9.81 -9.81
CA ARG A 148 26.95 -9.02 -8.92
C ARG A 148 26.21 -8.66 -7.66
N LYS A 149 26.90 -8.63 -6.53
CA LYS A 149 26.25 -8.46 -5.21
C LYS A 149 27.08 -7.56 -4.32
N TYR A 150 26.42 -6.57 -3.72
CA TYR A 150 26.95 -5.77 -2.63
C TYR A 150 26.26 -6.17 -1.32
N VAL A 151 27.05 -6.40 -0.29
CA VAL A 151 26.58 -6.63 1.09
C VAL A 151 27.27 -5.63 2.00
N GLY A 152 26.51 -4.80 2.69
CA GLY A 152 27.08 -3.76 3.54
C GLY A 152 26.09 -2.72 3.98
N GLU A 153 26.63 -1.57 4.36
CA GLU A 153 25.86 -0.46 4.88
C GLU A 153 25.25 0.40 3.77
N PHE A 154 24.04 0.90 4.04
CA PHE A 154 23.31 1.84 3.20
C PHE A 154 22.91 3.08 4.01
N ARG A 155 22.92 4.22 3.39
CA ARG A 155 22.43 5.46 3.96
C ARG A 155 21.76 6.30 2.89
N ASN A 156 20.49 6.65 3.13
CA ASN A 156 19.68 7.45 2.19
C ASN A 156 19.68 6.91 0.75
N GLY A 157 19.59 5.58 0.61
CA GLY A 157 19.53 4.90 -0.69
C GLY A 157 20.88 4.70 -1.39
N SER A 158 21.99 5.02 -0.75
CA SER A 158 23.34 4.87 -1.32
C SER A 158 24.20 3.92 -0.47
N PHE A 159 25.18 3.27 -1.11
CA PHE A 159 26.21 2.54 -0.40
C PHE A 159 26.93 3.49 0.56
N ASN A 160 27.13 3.06 1.80
CA ASN A 160 27.77 3.85 2.84
C ASN A 160 28.62 2.94 3.72
N GLY A 161 29.67 3.50 4.35
CA GLY A 161 30.49 2.74 5.29
C GLY A 161 31.17 1.52 4.67
N GLN A 162 31.16 0.42 5.41
CA GLN A 162 31.85 -0.82 4.99
C GLN A 162 30.91 -1.77 4.26
N GLY A 163 31.44 -2.42 3.23
CA GLY A 163 30.70 -3.41 2.48
C GLY A 163 31.60 -4.29 1.62
N THR A 164 31.04 -5.39 1.15
CA THR A 164 31.72 -6.35 0.28
C THR A 164 31.01 -6.39 -1.07
N LEU A 165 31.76 -6.15 -2.13
CA LEU A 165 31.29 -6.31 -3.50
C LEU A 165 31.80 -7.65 -4.04
N THR A 166 30.86 -8.52 -4.42
CA THR A 166 31.15 -9.80 -5.06
C THR A 166 30.78 -9.72 -6.53
N PHE A 167 31.70 -10.06 -7.41
CA PHE A 167 31.44 -10.20 -8.83
C PHE A 167 30.85 -11.60 -9.10
N GLY A 168 29.82 -11.68 -9.96
CA GLY A 168 29.26 -12.95 -10.38
C GLY A 168 30.33 -13.85 -11.06
N PRO A 169 30.03 -15.15 -11.27
CA PRO A 169 30.96 -16.02 -11.96
C PRO A 169 31.28 -15.38 -13.33
N SER A 170 32.55 -15.09 -13.55
CA SER A 170 33.03 -14.67 -14.86
C SER A 170 32.53 -15.68 -15.88
N SER A 171 31.83 -15.24 -16.93
CA SER A 171 31.57 -16.05 -18.08
C SER A 171 32.93 -16.57 -18.55
N GLN A 172 33.19 -17.89 -18.40
CA GLN A 172 34.33 -18.50 -19.02
C GLN A 172 34.12 -18.30 -20.51
N PHE A 173 34.97 -17.45 -21.10
CA PHE A 173 35.12 -17.45 -22.54
C PHE A 173 35.66 -18.86 -22.89
N ALA A 174 34.78 -19.74 -23.38
CA ALA A 174 35.19 -20.91 -24.12
C ALA A 174 35.78 -20.40 -25.42
N GLY A 175 37.10 -20.44 -25.52
CA GLY A 175 37.83 -20.25 -26.74
C GLY A 175 37.63 -21.42 -27.71
#